data_0b9c6500859f6d3425caf7ac58875932
#
_entry.id   0b9c6500859f6d3425caf7ac58875932
#
_cell.length_a   1.000
_cell.length_b   1.000
_cell.length_c   1.000
_cell.angle_alpha   90.00
_cell.angle_beta   90.00
_cell.angle_gamma   90.00
#
_symmetry.space_group_name_H-M   'P 1'
#
loop_
_entity.id
_entity.type
_entity.pdbx_description
1 polymer ?
#
loop_
_entity_poly.entity_id
_entity_poly.type
_entity_poly.pdbx_seq_one_letter_code
_entity_poly.pdbx_strand_id
1 'polypeptide(L)'
;MKTYKRIGETTGDLSNRLKKEHGYKKVAICGKLDPMARGITNYLADDDTKQMENYLNNIKTYEFDIVLGIKTDTDDIMGIISDFRFDKPDCNALIKTIQSLINQDYQKFHPYSAIKYKINGERKSLHQWTNENKLTYEELPGKKVNVFNIQVNNIQIIKLKSYIQEIFNRLQTVGDMHKSSFRVNDIVNSWQQLSKIYEKNEEDIELIKIPVKMTVSAGYYIRMIAYDLYNRLNVPCHIFDIHRTHT
;
A
#
# COMPACT_ATOMS: atom_id res chain seq x y z
N MET A 1 1.40 14.36 19.08
CA MET A 1 1.71 15.39 18.05
C MET A 1 1.40 14.84 16.64
N LYS A 2 1.19 15.71 15.64
CA LYS A 2 0.94 15.29 14.24
C LYS A 2 2.09 15.73 13.33
N THR A 3 2.38 14.93 12.31
CA THR A 3 3.38 15.23 11.27
C THR A 3 2.91 14.68 9.93
N TYR A 4 3.59 15.04 8.86
CA TYR A 4 3.33 14.54 7.52
C TYR A 4 4.47 13.63 7.06
N LYS A 5 4.14 12.38 6.71
CA LYS A 5 5.05 11.42 6.08
C LYS A 5 5.06 11.62 4.57
N ARG A 6 6.22 11.71 3.97
CA ARG A 6 6.44 11.92 2.52
C ARG A 6 6.45 10.57 1.79
N ILE A 7 6.23 10.59 0.48
CA ILE A 7 6.45 9.44 -0.42
C ILE A 7 7.94 9.06 -0.37
N GLY A 8 8.25 7.76 -0.41
CA GLY A 8 9.61 7.22 -0.35
C GLY A 8 10.22 7.18 1.05
N GLU A 9 9.65 7.90 2.01
CA GLU A 9 10.11 7.92 3.40
C GLU A 9 9.62 6.69 4.15
N THR A 10 10.50 5.95 4.81
CA THR A 10 10.09 4.90 5.74
C THR A 10 9.65 5.49 7.09
N THR A 11 9.00 4.68 7.91
CA THR A 11 8.68 5.09 9.30
C THR A 11 9.96 5.39 10.11
N GLY A 12 11.07 4.70 9.80
CA GLY A 12 12.37 4.93 10.41
C GLY A 12 12.96 6.28 10.00
N ASP A 13 12.91 6.62 8.70
CA ASP A 13 13.39 7.89 8.18
C ASP A 13 12.62 9.06 8.77
N LEU A 14 11.26 8.93 8.83
CA LEU A 14 10.40 9.91 9.49
C LEU A 14 10.80 10.12 10.95
N SER A 15 11.02 9.05 11.71
CA SER A 15 11.47 9.13 13.09
C SER A 15 12.82 9.86 13.21
N ASN A 16 13.78 9.53 12.33
CA ASN A 16 15.10 10.16 12.32
C ASN A 16 15.03 11.64 11.92
N ARG A 17 14.18 11.98 10.93
CA ARG A 17 13.93 13.36 10.54
C ARG A 17 13.38 14.18 11.71
N LEU A 18 12.37 13.70 12.40
CA LEU A 18 11.77 14.39 13.55
C LEU A 18 12.76 14.55 14.72
N LYS A 19 13.60 13.53 14.98
CA LYS A 19 14.68 13.65 15.98
C LYS A 19 15.66 14.78 15.63
N LYS A 20 16.06 14.85 14.35
CA LYS A 20 17.01 15.87 13.88
C LYS A 20 16.40 17.28 13.90
N GLU A 21 15.15 17.41 13.44
CA GLU A 21 14.44 18.70 13.35
C GLU A 21 14.14 19.32 14.73
N HIS A 22 13.85 18.47 15.72
CA HIS A 22 13.35 18.94 17.03
C HIS A 22 14.26 18.60 18.22
N GLY A 23 15.38 17.91 18.01
CA GLY A 23 16.30 17.54 19.08
C GLY A 23 15.80 16.41 19.98
N TYR A 24 14.79 15.63 19.58
CA TYR A 24 14.27 14.53 20.39
C TYR A 24 15.26 13.36 20.49
N LYS A 25 15.34 12.75 21.67
CA LYS A 25 16.13 11.52 21.89
C LYS A 25 15.43 10.29 21.35
N LYS A 26 14.09 10.25 21.47
CA LYS A 26 13.26 9.14 21.06
C LYS A 26 12.00 9.65 20.35
N VAL A 27 11.60 8.97 19.25
CA VAL A 27 10.35 9.24 18.54
C VAL A 27 9.66 7.92 18.22
N ALA A 28 8.38 7.81 18.57
CA ALA A 28 7.50 6.70 18.22
C ALA A 28 6.41 7.17 17.26
N ILE A 29 6.28 6.51 16.11
CA ILE A 29 5.27 6.81 15.10
C ILE A 29 4.04 5.95 15.36
N CYS A 30 2.89 6.59 15.57
CA CYS A 30 1.62 5.93 15.89
C CYS A 30 0.83 5.65 14.60
N GLY A 31 0.89 4.38 14.15
CA GLY A 31 0.25 3.94 12.92
C GLY A 31 1.15 4.11 11.69
N LYS A 32 1.86 3.05 11.36
CA LYS A 32 2.80 3.00 10.23
C LYS A 32 2.09 3.25 8.89
N LEU A 33 2.81 3.86 7.98
CA LEU A 33 2.48 3.96 6.56
C LEU A 33 3.58 3.27 5.75
N ASP A 34 3.19 2.58 4.68
CA ASP A 34 4.12 1.96 3.74
C ASP A 34 5.01 3.03 3.05
N PRO A 35 6.16 2.68 2.48
CA PRO A 35 7.07 3.67 1.91
C PRO A 35 6.41 4.59 0.88
N MET A 36 5.59 4.04 -0.04
CA MET A 36 4.89 4.82 -1.07
C MET A 36 3.59 5.47 -0.59
N ALA A 37 3.12 5.16 0.62
CA ALA A 37 2.01 5.88 1.23
C ALA A 37 2.51 7.19 1.86
N ARG A 38 1.67 8.22 1.81
CA ARG A 38 1.94 9.56 2.36
C ARG A 38 0.81 10.03 3.28
N GLY A 39 1.03 11.08 4.02
CA GLY A 39 -0.03 11.74 4.76
C GLY A 39 0.21 11.94 6.25
N ILE A 40 -0.88 12.31 6.93
CA ILE A 40 -0.85 12.68 8.35
C ILE A 40 -0.61 11.43 9.20
N THR A 41 0.31 11.54 10.16
CA THR A 41 0.56 10.51 11.17
C THR A 41 0.78 11.16 12.54
N ASN A 42 0.35 10.47 13.59
CA ASN A 42 0.65 10.87 14.95
C ASN A 42 2.04 10.37 15.34
N TYR A 43 2.75 11.15 16.15
CA TYR A 43 3.99 10.73 16.76
C TYR A 43 4.07 11.20 18.22
N LEU A 44 4.86 10.50 19.00
CA LEU A 44 5.18 10.80 20.37
C LEU A 44 6.69 10.90 20.51
N ALA A 45 7.14 11.79 21.40
CA ALA A 45 8.57 12.03 21.61
C ALA A 45 8.96 11.75 23.06
N ASP A 46 10.18 11.31 23.26
CA ASP A 46 10.83 11.08 24.54
C ASP A 46 9.94 10.29 25.52
N ASP A 47 9.61 10.82 26.68
CA ASP A 47 8.80 10.12 27.70
C ASP A 47 7.37 9.83 27.26
N ASP A 48 6.77 10.65 26.40
CA ASP A 48 5.43 10.43 25.88
C ASP A 48 5.33 9.13 25.04
N THR A 49 6.46 8.61 24.53
CA THR A 49 6.46 7.34 23.78
C THR A 49 5.89 6.16 24.54
N LYS A 50 5.83 6.24 25.87
CA LYS A 50 5.22 5.23 26.75
C LYS A 50 3.69 5.16 26.59
N GLN A 51 3.05 6.22 26.04
CA GLN A 51 1.60 6.31 25.84
C GLN A 51 1.16 5.88 24.42
N MET A 52 2.05 5.24 23.65
CA MET A 52 1.80 4.91 22.25
C MET A 52 0.51 4.12 22.02
N GLU A 53 0.13 3.23 22.94
CA GLU A 53 -1.06 2.39 22.83
C GLU A 53 -2.36 3.20 22.70
N ASN A 54 -2.44 4.35 23.39
CA ASN A 54 -3.59 5.25 23.36
C ASN A 54 -3.85 5.86 21.96
N TYR A 55 -2.84 5.86 21.09
CA TYR A 55 -2.90 6.46 19.74
C TYR A 55 -3.00 5.44 18.61
N LEU A 56 -2.93 4.15 18.91
CA LEU A 56 -2.95 3.11 17.88
C LEU A 56 -4.36 2.86 17.32
N ASN A 57 -5.40 3.03 18.14
CA ASN A 57 -6.78 2.66 17.82
C ASN A 57 -7.61 3.77 17.12
N ASN A 58 -6.97 4.85 16.68
CA ASN A 58 -7.67 5.94 15.99
C ASN A 58 -8.26 5.49 14.64
N ILE A 59 -9.43 6.00 14.33
CA ILE A 59 -10.05 5.93 13.01
C ILE A 59 -9.16 6.69 12.02
N LYS A 60 -9.04 6.18 10.79
CA LYS A 60 -8.20 6.75 9.75
C LYS A 60 -8.99 6.93 8.47
N THR A 61 -8.75 8.05 7.79
CA THR A 61 -9.30 8.28 6.46
C THR A 61 -8.17 8.27 5.44
N TYR A 62 -8.39 7.52 4.36
CA TYR A 62 -7.47 7.40 3.24
C TYR A 62 -8.15 7.82 1.94
N GLU A 63 -7.39 8.47 1.09
CA GLU A 63 -7.67 8.66 -0.33
C GLU A 63 -6.61 7.85 -1.09
N PHE A 64 -7.05 7.06 -2.07
CA PHE A 64 -6.15 6.20 -2.86
C PHE A 64 -6.79 5.90 -4.20
N ASP A 65 -5.97 5.46 -5.14
CA ASP A 65 -6.42 5.04 -6.45
C ASP A 65 -6.27 3.52 -6.59
N ILE A 66 -7.25 2.87 -7.22
CA ILE A 66 -7.14 1.49 -7.71
C ILE A 66 -6.85 1.59 -9.20
N VAL A 67 -5.70 1.09 -9.63
CA VAL A 67 -5.32 1.05 -11.04
C VAL A 67 -5.52 -0.36 -11.57
N LEU A 68 -6.35 -0.49 -12.61
CA LEU A 68 -6.70 -1.77 -13.22
C LEU A 68 -5.75 -2.10 -14.37
N GLY A 69 -5.62 -3.39 -14.66
CA GLY A 69 -4.84 -3.92 -15.76
C GLY A 69 -3.46 -4.47 -15.36
N ILE A 70 -2.93 -4.13 -14.19
CA ILE A 70 -1.61 -4.57 -13.72
C ILE A 70 -1.69 -4.96 -12.25
N LYS A 71 -1.24 -6.17 -11.93
CA LYS A 71 -1.10 -6.67 -10.55
C LYS A 71 0.37 -6.75 -10.17
N THR A 72 0.69 -6.43 -8.93
CA THR A 72 2.02 -6.62 -8.34
C THR A 72 1.96 -7.60 -7.17
N ASP A 73 3.08 -8.17 -6.78
CA ASP A 73 3.17 -9.10 -5.66
C ASP A 73 2.93 -8.44 -4.29
N THR A 74 3.07 -7.11 -4.19
CA THR A 74 2.78 -6.35 -2.96
C THR A 74 1.44 -5.61 -3.01
N ASP A 75 0.67 -5.76 -4.09
CA ASP A 75 -0.61 -5.07 -4.33
C ASP A 75 -0.50 -3.53 -4.31
N ASP A 76 0.72 -2.99 -4.50
CA ASP A 76 1.05 -1.57 -4.71
C ASP A 76 2.26 -1.42 -5.65
N ILE A 77 2.73 -0.18 -5.89
CA ILE A 77 3.85 0.07 -6.82
C ILE A 77 5.22 -0.35 -6.28
N MET A 78 5.33 -0.81 -5.03
CA MET A 78 6.55 -1.39 -4.46
C MET A 78 6.67 -2.89 -4.72
N GLY A 79 5.83 -3.44 -5.57
CA GLY A 79 5.86 -4.84 -5.99
C GLY A 79 6.39 -5.06 -7.39
N ILE A 80 6.86 -6.30 -7.62
CA ILE A 80 7.19 -6.81 -8.95
C ILE A 80 5.88 -7.19 -9.64
N ILE A 81 5.75 -6.87 -10.93
CA ILE A 81 4.56 -7.21 -11.72
C ILE A 81 4.40 -8.73 -11.75
N SER A 82 3.25 -9.23 -11.33
CA SER A 82 2.92 -10.65 -11.26
C SER A 82 1.86 -11.09 -12.27
N ASP A 83 0.99 -10.17 -12.72
CA ASP A 83 -0.01 -10.39 -13.78
C ASP A 83 -0.37 -9.06 -14.44
N PHE A 84 -0.71 -9.08 -15.74
CA PHE A 84 -1.23 -7.91 -16.43
C PHE A 84 -2.15 -8.31 -17.60
N ARG A 85 -3.28 -7.58 -17.72
CA ARG A 85 -4.26 -7.69 -18.82
C ARG A 85 -4.94 -6.34 -18.99
N PHE A 86 -5.13 -5.91 -20.24
CA PHE A 86 -5.68 -4.60 -20.59
C PHE A 86 -7.05 -4.66 -21.24
N ASP A 87 -7.75 -5.79 -21.11
CA ASP A 87 -9.15 -5.92 -21.46
C ASP A 87 -10.01 -5.02 -20.56
N LYS A 88 -11.13 -4.55 -21.08
CA LYS A 88 -12.05 -3.67 -20.34
C LYS A 88 -12.84 -4.50 -19.33
N PRO A 89 -12.61 -4.33 -18.02
CA PRO A 89 -13.38 -5.06 -17.01
C PRO A 89 -14.79 -4.47 -16.85
N ASP A 90 -15.68 -5.23 -16.21
CA ASP A 90 -16.96 -4.69 -15.76
C ASP A 90 -16.76 -3.72 -14.58
N CYS A 91 -16.66 -2.43 -14.90
CA CYS A 91 -16.49 -1.39 -13.88
C CYS A 91 -17.66 -1.32 -12.89
N ASN A 92 -18.89 -1.71 -13.28
CA ASN A 92 -20.03 -1.72 -12.36
C ASN A 92 -19.88 -2.84 -11.32
N ALA A 93 -19.44 -4.03 -11.73
CA ALA A 93 -19.15 -5.12 -10.81
C ALA A 93 -18.01 -4.73 -9.84
N LEU A 94 -16.97 -4.08 -10.33
CA LEU A 94 -15.86 -3.57 -9.51
C LEU A 94 -16.35 -2.56 -8.47
N ILE A 95 -17.10 -1.54 -8.88
CA ILE A 95 -17.64 -0.51 -7.96
C ILE A 95 -18.53 -1.16 -6.90
N LYS A 96 -19.44 -2.07 -7.29
CA LYS A 96 -20.27 -2.79 -6.32
C LYS A 96 -19.46 -3.60 -5.33
N THR A 97 -18.40 -4.27 -5.79
CA THR A 97 -17.50 -5.04 -4.92
C THR A 97 -16.75 -4.11 -3.95
N ILE A 98 -16.22 -2.97 -4.40
CA ILE A 98 -15.59 -1.97 -3.53
C ILE A 98 -16.60 -1.46 -2.50
N GLN A 99 -17.82 -1.11 -2.91
CA GLN A 99 -18.85 -0.62 -2.00
C GLN A 99 -19.29 -1.68 -0.98
N SER A 100 -19.29 -2.97 -1.34
CA SER A 100 -19.62 -4.06 -0.42
C SER A 100 -18.65 -4.20 0.75
N LEU A 101 -17.43 -3.65 0.66
CA LEU A 101 -16.45 -3.62 1.75
C LEU A 101 -16.94 -2.86 2.99
N ILE A 102 -18.03 -2.06 2.88
CA ILE A 102 -18.65 -1.40 4.05
C ILE A 102 -19.08 -2.40 5.13
N ASN A 103 -19.36 -3.63 4.74
CA ASN A 103 -19.77 -4.72 5.63
C ASN A 103 -18.61 -5.60 6.08
N GLN A 104 -17.37 -5.25 5.74
CA GLN A 104 -16.20 -6.04 6.11
C GLN A 104 -15.88 -5.86 7.60
N ASP A 105 -15.94 -6.95 8.35
CA ASP A 105 -15.67 -6.99 9.80
C ASP A 105 -14.38 -7.73 10.16
N TYR A 106 -13.74 -8.37 9.17
CA TYR A 106 -12.47 -9.09 9.34
C TYR A 106 -11.58 -8.90 8.11
N GLN A 107 -10.27 -8.72 8.34
CA GLN A 107 -9.28 -8.63 7.29
C GLN A 107 -8.01 -9.39 7.68
N LYS A 108 -7.49 -10.22 6.78
CA LYS A 108 -6.16 -10.81 6.91
C LYS A 108 -5.09 -9.72 6.78
N PHE A 109 -3.97 -9.91 7.47
CA PHE A 109 -2.83 -9.01 7.26
C PHE A 109 -2.23 -9.24 5.88
N HIS A 110 -1.70 -8.19 5.30
CA HIS A 110 -1.01 -8.29 4.01
C HIS A 110 0.27 -9.14 4.16
N PRO A 111 0.57 -10.07 3.23
CA PRO A 111 1.76 -10.92 3.29
C PRO A 111 3.05 -10.09 3.38
N TYR A 112 3.14 -8.99 2.64
CA TYR A 112 4.26 -8.05 2.74
C TYR A 112 4.02 -6.98 3.82
N SER A 113 3.76 -7.40 5.05
CA SER A 113 3.63 -6.52 6.20
C SER A 113 4.73 -6.75 7.24
N ALA A 114 4.94 -5.75 8.12
CA ALA A 114 5.90 -5.81 9.21
C ALA A 114 5.35 -6.52 10.47
N ILE A 115 4.14 -7.10 10.40
CA ILE A 115 3.55 -7.84 11.51
C ILE A 115 4.43 -9.05 11.84
N LYS A 116 4.75 -9.19 13.13
CA LYS A 116 5.54 -10.35 13.61
C LYS A 116 4.63 -11.54 13.84
N TYR A 117 4.97 -12.66 13.20
CA TYR A 117 4.26 -13.93 13.32
C TYR A 117 5.23 -15.04 13.67
N LYS A 118 4.76 -16.04 14.43
CA LYS A 118 5.58 -17.16 14.89
C LYS A 118 5.21 -18.43 14.16
N ILE A 119 6.20 -19.06 13.49
CA ILE A 119 6.07 -20.36 12.84
C ILE A 119 7.14 -21.28 13.44
N ASN A 120 6.76 -22.47 13.90
CA ASN A 120 7.67 -23.49 14.43
C ASN A 120 8.68 -22.97 15.48
N GLY A 121 8.21 -22.03 16.35
CA GLY A 121 9.06 -21.45 17.40
C GLY A 121 9.83 -20.21 16.99
N GLU A 122 10.06 -19.97 15.72
CA GLU A 122 10.77 -18.80 15.19
C GLU A 122 9.81 -17.61 14.96
N ARG A 123 10.23 -16.37 15.28
CA ARG A 123 9.42 -15.15 15.15
C ARG A 123 10.03 -14.20 14.15
N LYS A 124 9.41 -14.10 12.96
CA LYS A 124 9.77 -13.17 11.88
C LYS A 124 8.57 -12.30 11.49
N SER A 125 8.82 -11.27 10.68
CA SER A 125 7.74 -10.51 10.03
C SER A 125 7.08 -11.33 8.93
N LEU A 126 5.81 -11.03 8.63
CA LEU A 126 5.09 -11.71 7.54
C LEU A 126 5.85 -11.63 6.22
N HIS A 127 6.40 -10.45 5.88
CA HIS A 127 7.18 -10.30 4.64
C HIS A 127 8.43 -11.20 4.60
N GLN A 128 9.07 -11.51 5.73
CA GLN A 128 10.19 -12.45 5.77
C GLN A 128 9.70 -13.88 5.51
N TRP A 129 8.61 -14.29 6.16
CA TRP A 129 7.99 -15.60 5.92
C TRP A 129 7.52 -15.77 4.47
N THR A 130 6.92 -14.71 3.88
CA THR A 130 6.48 -14.69 2.47
C THR A 130 7.68 -14.87 1.53
N ASN A 131 8.78 -14.13 1.75
CA ASN A 131 9.98 -14.26 0.92
C ASN A 131 10.65 -15.64 1.04
N GLU A 132 10.47 -16.33 2.17
CA GLU A 132 10.96 -17.70 2.38
C GLU A 132 9.97 -18.76 1.86
N ASN A 133 8.84 -18.41 1.26
CA ASN A 133 7.74 -19.29 0.85
C ASN A 133 7.25 -20.20 2.00
N LYS A 134 7.24 -19.68 3.23
CA LYS A 134 6.88 -20.41 4.45
C LYS A 134 5.44 -20.16 4.90
N LEU A 135 4.67 -19.34 4.16
CA LEU A 135 3.33 -18.92 4.55
C LEU A 135 2.45 -18.76 3.32
N THR A 136 1.34 -19.48 3.30
CA THR A 136 0.29 -19.29 2.28
C THR A 136 -0.70 -18.22 2.72
N TYR A 137 -1.52 -17.72 1.78
CA TYR A 137 -2.54 -16.73 2.12
C TYR A 137 -3.56 -17.25 3.14
N GLU A 138 -3.92 -18.54 3.05
CA GLU A 138 -4.87 -19.19 3.95
C GLU A 138 -4.39 -19.16 5.40
N GLU A 139 -3.09 -19.28 5.60
CA GLU A 139 -2.45 -19.30 6.91
C GLU A 139 -2.18 -17.90 7.50
N LEU A 140 -2.37 -16.84 6.70
CA LEU A 140 -2.15 -15.48 7.17
C LEU A 140 -3.07 -15.16 8.36
N PRO A 141 -2.52 -14.63 9.46
CA PRO A 141 -3.33 -14.12 10.54
C PRO A 141 -4.08 -12.87 10.10
N GLY A 142 -5.13 -12.53 10.82
CA GLY A 142 -5.91 -11.34 10.55
C GLY A 142 -6.47 -10.74 11.83
N LYS A 143 -7.31 -9.75 11.67
CA LYS A 143 -7.96 -9.05 12.79
C LYS A 143 -9.34 -8.55 12.42
N LYS A 144 -10.14 -8.27 13.44
CA LYS A 144 -11.39 -7.52 13.28
C LYS A 144 -11.09 -6.11 12.79
N VAL A 145 -11.87 -5.65 11.85
CA VAL A 145 -11.81 -4.31 11.25
C VAL A 145 -13.21 -3.73 11.14
N ASN A 146 -13.31 -2.42 10.95
CA ASN A 146 -14.56 -1.77 10.61
C ASN A 146 -14.30 -0.79 9.47
N VAL A 147 -15.23 -0.75 8.53
CA VAL A 147 -15.28 0.25 7.47
C VAL A 147 -16.46 1.17 7.77
N PHE A 148 -16.19 2.45 7.99
CA PHE A 148 -17.20 3.42 8.40
C PHE A 148 -17.78 4.21 7.23
N ASN A 149 -16.97 4.39 6.16
CA ASN A 149 -17.41 5.08 4.96
C ASN A 149 -16.58 4.64 3.75
N ILE A 150 -17.23 4.55 2.60
CA ILE A 150 -16.59 4.34 1.30
C ILE A 150 -17.24 5.30 0.30
N GLN A 151 -16.42 6.06 -0.39
CA GLN A 151 -16.82 6.91 -1.50
C GLN A 151 -15.96 6.55 -2.71
N VAL A 152 -16.59 6.08 -3.76
CA VAL A 152 -15.96 5.85 -5.06
C VAL A 152 -16.20 7.09 -5.91
N ASN A 153 -15.13 7.71 -6.40
CA ASN A 153 -15.20 8.90 -7.23
C ASN A 153 -15.21 8.54 -8.73
N ASN A 154 -15.31 9.54 -9.59
CA ASN A 154 -15.38 9.33 -11.04
C ASN A 154 -14.15 8.56 -11.56
N ILE A 155 -14.42 7.55 -12.35
CA ILE A 155 -13.39 6.77 -13.06
C ILE A 155 -12.58 7.70 -13.96
N GLN A 156 -11.28 7.50 -13.98
CA GLN A 156 -10.33 8.22 -14.82
C GLN A 156 -9.65 7.25 -15.78
N ILE A 157 -9.37 7.75 -16.97
CA ILE A 157 -8.54 7.03 -17.95
C ILE A 157 -7.14 7.65 -17.90
N ILE A 158 -6.12 6.82 -17.76
CA ILE A 158 -4.71 7.23 -17.75
C ILE A 158 -3.94 6.44 -18.80
N LYS A 159 -2.88 7.02 -19.33
CA LYS A 159 -2.04 6.38 -20.34
C LYS A 159 -0.91 5.58 -19.69
N LEU A 160 -0.67 4.35 -20.16
CA LEU A 160 0.33 3.44 -19.59
C LEU A 160 1.73 4.05 -19.58
N LYS A 161 2.16 4.71 -20.68
CA LYS A 161 3.50 5.31 -20.77
C LYS A 161 3.73 6.38 -19.71
N SER A 162 2.79 7.30 -19.55
CA SER A 162 2.88 8.36 -18.54
C SER A 162 2.77 7.80 -17.13
N TYR A 163 1.98 6.75 -16.93
CA TYR A 163 1.84 6.08 -15.64
C TYR A 163 3.14 5.39 -15.22
N ILE A 164 3.79 4.65 -16.12
CA ILE A 164 5.10 4.03 -15.84
C ILE A 164 6.15 5.09 -15.49
N GLN A 165 6.16 6.23 -16.19
CA GLN A 165 7.08 7.33 -15.86
C GLN A 165 6.84 7.88 -14.45
N GLU A 166 5.57 8.02 -14.05
CA GLU A 166 5.25 8.45 -12.68
C GLU A 166 5.72 7.43 -11.63
N ILE A 167 5.56 6.12 -11.90
CA ILE A 167 6.09 5.08 -11.02
C ILE A 167 7.61 5.21 -10.87
N PHE A 168 8.36 5.39 -11.95
CA PHE A 168 9.81 5.56 -11.86
C PHE A 168 10.19 6.80 -11.04
N ASN A 169 9.51 7.92 -11.24
CA ASN A 169 9.74 9.12 -10.45
C ASN A 169 9.49 8.87 -8.96
N ARG A 170 8.45 8.13 -8.60
CA ARG A 170 8.16 7.77 -7.20
C ARG A 170 9.19 6.80 -6.63
N LEU A 171 9.62 5.79 -7.38
CA LEU A 171 10.63 4.83 -6.92
C LEU A 171 11.99 5.50 -6.66
N GLN A 172 12.33 6.57 -7.39
CA GLN A 172 13.53 7.36 -7.14
C GLN A 172 13.52 8.08 -5.78
N THR A 173 12.34 8.30 -5.18
CA THR A 173 12.26 8.93 -3.84
C THR A 173 12.65 7.98 -2.71
N VAL A 174 12.78 6.68 -2.97
CA VAL A 174 13.27 5.70 -1.98
C VAL A 174 14.74 5.95 -1.71
N GLY A 175 15.09 6.17 -0.45
CA GLY A 175 16.49 6.39 -0.05
C GLY A 175 17.40 5.21 -0.42
N ASP A 176 18.63 5.50 -0.86
CA ASP A 176 19.56 4.49 -1.38
C ASP A 176 19.79 3.32 -0.42
N MET A 177 19.83 3.60 0.89
CA MET A 177 19.97 2.59 1.93
C MET A 177 18.83 1.56 1.98
N HIS A 178 17.69 1.87 1.39
CA HIS A 178 16.50 1.01 1.38
C HIS A 178 16.28 0.30 0.05
N LYS A 179 16.93 0.72 -1.04
CA LYS A 179 16.68 0.20 -2.39
C LYS A 179 16.84 -1.31 -2.50
N SER A 180 17.87 -1.87 -1.89
CA SER A 180 18.11 -3.32 -1.89
C SER A 180 17.03 -4.06 -1.10
N SER A 181 16.73 -3.62 0.12
CA SER A 181 15.74 -4.28 0.98
C SER A 181 14.32 -4.25 0.42
N PHE A 182 13.99 -3.24 -0.39
CA PHE A 182 12.71 -3.12 -1.09
C PHE A 182 12.75 -3.62 -2.53
N ARG A 183 13.82 -4.29 -2.97
CA ARG A 183 13.93 -4.86 -4.32
C ARG A 183 13.71 -3.82 -5.45
N VAL A 184 14.09 -2.55 -5.23
CA VAL A 184 13.76 -1.44 -6.16
C VAL A 184 14.27 -1.72 -7.58
N ASN A 185 15.45 -2.32 -7.73
CA ASN A 185 16.00 -2.65 -9.05
C ASN A 185 15.14 -3.71 -9.77
N ASP A 186 14.66 -4.73 -9.06
CA ASP A 186 13.83 -5.78 -9.65
C ASP A 186 12.45 -5.21 -10.03
N ILE A 187 11.91 -4.32 -9.20
CA ILE A 187 10.67 -3.59 -9.51
C ILE A 187 10.85 -2.76 -10.77
N VAL A 188 11.89 -1.92 -10.84
CA VAL A 188 12.18 -1.10 -12.03
C VAL A 188 12.32 -1.96 -13.27
N ASN A 189 13.06 -3.08 -13.18
CA ASN A 189 13.23 -4.01 -14.29
C ASN A 189 11.87 -4.60 -14.76
N SER A 190 10.98 -4.97 -13.85
CA SER A 190 9.67 -5.51 -14.23
C SER A 190 8.80 -4.48 -14.98
N TRP A 191 8.78 -3.22 -14.52
CA TRP A 191 8.08 -2.13 -15.20
C TRP A 191 8.71 -1.76 -16.55
N GLN A 192 10.06 -1.81 -16.68
CA GLN A 192 10.76 -1.64 -17.94
C GLN A 192 10.43 -2.76 -18.94
N GLN A 193 10.33 -4.01 -18.48
CA GLN A 193 9.92 -5.12 -19.34
C GLN A 193 8.50 -4.91 -19.86
N LEU A 194 7.55 -4.52 -19.02
CA LEU A 194 6.20 -4.18 -19.45
C LEU A 194 6.22 -3.03 -20.46
N SER A 195 6.98 -1.96 -20.22
CA SER A 195 7.14 -0.84 -21.15
C SER A 195 7.60 -1.31 -22.53
N LYS A 196 8.64 -2.15 -22.60
CA LYS A 196 9.20 -2.67 -23.86
C LYS A 196 8.21 -3.52 -24.65
N ILE A 197 7.36 -4.30 -23.97
CA ILE A 197 6.32 -5.12 -24.65
C ILE A 197 5.37 -4.21 -25.45
N TYR A 198 5.03 -3.04 -24.90
CA TYR A 198 4.06 -2.13 -25.49
C TYR A 198 4.67 -0.89 -26.18
N GLU A 199 5.99 -0.76 -26.18
CA GLU A 199 6.70 0.38 -26.77
C GLU A 199 6.45 0.55 -28.28
N LYS A 200 6.19 -0.57 -28.97
CA LYS A 200 5.94 -0.61 -30.42
C LYS A 200 4.47 -0.37 -30.78
N ASN A 201 3.56 -0.26 -29.81
CA ASN A 201 2.17 0.02 -30.10
C ASN A 201 2.03 1.48 -30.55
N GLU A 202 1.39 1.69 -31.70
CA GLU A 202 1.11 3.02 -32.24
C GLU A 202 0.22 3.81 -31.27
N GLU A 203 -0.77 3.15 -30.66
CA GLU A 203 -1.64 3.73 -29.65
C GLU A 203 -1.15 3.37 -28.24
N ASP A 204 -1.11 4.37 -27.35
CA ASP A 204 -0.79 4.16 -25.93
C ASP A 204 -1.94 3.46 -25.21
N ILE A 205 -1.61 2.41 -24.46
CA ILE A 205 -2.60 1.63 -23.71
C ILE A 205 -3.27 2.50 -22.65
N GLU A 206 -4.58 2.39 -22.59
CA GLU A 206 -5.41 3.05 -21.57
C GLU A 206 -5.60 2.15 -20.37
N LEU A 207 -5.27 2.68 -19.19
CA LEU A 207 -5.57 2.07 -17.91
C LEU A 207 -6.76 2.77 -17.26
N ILE A 208 -7.54 2.02 -16.51
CA ILE A 208 -8.63 2.54 -15.71
C ILE A 208 -8.11 2.81 -14.29
N LYS A 209 -8.32 4.02 -13.81
CA LYS A 209 -8.02 4.45 -12.44
C LYS A 209 -9.30 4.80 -11.71
N ILE A 210 -9.54 4.18 -10.55
CA ILE A 210 -10.71 4.36 -9.71
C ILE A 210 -10.27 5.06 -8.42
N PRO A 211 -10.50 6.37 -8.26
CA PRO A 211 -10.20 7.05 -7.00
C PRO A 211 -11.23 6.68 -5.92
N VAL A 212 -10.72 6.35 -4.72
CA VAL A 212 -11.55 5.95 -3.58
C VAL A 212 -11.15 6.74 -2.34
N LYS A 213 -12.16 7.18 -1.59
CA LYS A 213 -11.98 7.70 -0.23
C LYS A 213 -12.63 6.74 0.76
N MET A 214 -11.89 6.36 1.80
CA MET A 214 -12.34 5.35 2.74
C MET A 214 -11.97 5.72 4.18
N THR A 215 -12.94 5.57 5.08
CA THR A 215 -12.72 5.75 6.53
C THR A 215 -12.82 4.40 7.22
N VAL A 216 -11.77 4.01 7.96
CA VAL A 216 -11.58 2.66 8.49
C VAL A 216 -11.04 2.66 9.91
N SER A 217 -11.22 1.55 10.61
CA SER A 217 -10.59 1.30 11.90
C SER A 217 -9.06 1.15 11.80
N ALA A 218 -8.40 1.25 12.91
CA ALA A 218 -6.96 1.04 13.00
C ALA A 218 -6.50 -0.33 12.48
N GLY A 219 -5.41 -0.33 11.74
CA GLY A 219 -4.76 -1.54 11.20
C GLY A 219 -5.46 -2.13 9.98
N TYR A 220 -6.40 -1.42 9.37
CA TYR A 220 -6.91 -1.78 8.04
C TYR A 220 -5.82 -1.61 7.00
N TYR A 221 -5.64 -2.60 6.13
CA TYR A 221 -4.66 -2.60 5.05
C TYR A 221 -5.33 -2.25 3.73
N ILE A 222 -5.10 -1.03 3.24
CA ILE A 222 -5.68 -0.54 1.96
C ILE A 222 -5.25 -1.44 0.79
N ARG A 223 -4.03 -1.96 0.79
CA ARG A 223 -3.52 -2.85 -0.25
C ARG A 223 -4.32 -4.15 -0.39
N MET A 224 -4.89 -4.65 0.70
CA MET A 224 -5.74 -5.86 0.64
C MET A 224 -6.99 -5.69 -0.23
N ILE A 225 -7.40 -4.46 -0.55
CA ILE A 225 -8.51 -4.20 -1.47
C ILE A 225 -8.16 -4.71 -2.89
N ALA A 226 -6.94 -4.43 -3.37
CA ALA A 226 -6.51 -4.94 -4.68
C ALA A 226 -6.40 -6.47 -4.67
N TYR A 227 -5.88 -7.06 -3.59
CA TYR A 227 -5.86 -8.49 -3.40
C TYR A 227 -7.28 -9.10 -3.48
N ASP A 228 -8.24 -8.53 -2.76
CA ASP A 228 -9.62 -9.02 -2.72
C ASP A 228 -10.32 -8.88 -4.09
N LEU A 229 -10.10 -7.77 -4.80
CA LEU A 229 -10.65 -7.55 -6.15
C LEU A 229 -10.11 -8.56 -7.15
N TYR A 230 -8.80 -8.82 -7.13
CA TYR A 230 -8.19 -9.82 -8.00
C TYR A 230 -8.77 -11.22 -7.74
N ASN A 231 -8.86 -11.65 -6.48
CA ASN A 231 -9.37 -12.98 -6.16
C ASN A 231 -10.87 -13.16 -6.42
N ARG A 232 -11.68 -12.11 -6.26
CA ARG A 232 -13.14 -12.18 -6.48
C ARG A 232 -13.54 -12.03 -7.94
N LEU A 233 -12.84 -11.18 -8.68
CA LEU A 233 -13.24 -10.77 -10.04
C LEU A 233 -12.22 -11.16 -11.11
N ASN A 234 -11.07 -11.68 -10.70
CA ASN A 234 -9.95 -12.02 -11.58
C ASN A 234 -9.50 -10.81 -12.45
N VAL A 235 -9.53 -9.60 -11.88
CA VAL A 235 -9.11 -8.37 -12.54
C VAL A 235 -7.75 -7.96 -11.98
N PRO A 236 -6.65 -7.99 -12.77
CA PRO A 236 -5.36 -7.49 -12.32
C PRO A 236 -5.47 -6.02 -11.91
N CYS A 237 -5.08 -5.72 -10.69
CA CYS A 237 -5.07 -4.35 -10.17
C CYS A 237 -4.07 -4.20 -9.02
N HIS A 238 -3.73 -2.97 -8.73
CA HIS A 238 -2.93 -2.59 -7.56
C HIS A 238 -3.37 -1.23 -7.03
N ILE A 239 -2.96 -0.93 -5.80
CA ILE A 239 -3.25 0.34 -5.16
C ILE A 239 -2.14 1.34 -5.49
N PHE A 240 -2.56 2.56 -5.83
CA PHE A 240 -1.70 3.67 -6.15
C PHE A 240 -2.05 4.89 -5.27
N ASP A 241 -1.06 5.72 -4.97
CA ASP A 241 -1.16 7.00 -4.26
C ASP A 241 -1.93 6.96 -2.92
N ILE A 242 -1.61 6.02 -2.05
CA ILE A 242 -2.24 5.97 -0.72
C ILE A 242 -1.90 7.25 0.07
N HIS A 243 -2.92 8.06 0.32
CA HIS A 243 -2.82 9.30 1.08
C HIS A 243 -3.71 9.25 2.33
N ARG A 244 -3.09 9.22 3.51
CA ARG A 244 -3.83 9.30 4.76
C ARG A 244 -4.13 10.75 5.11
N THR A 245 -5.40 11.14 4.99
CA THR A 245 -5.86 12.52 5.21
C THR A 245 -6.28 12.80 6.65
N HIS A 246 -6.57 11.74 7.44
CA HIS A 246 -6.98 11.85 8.85
C HIS A 246 -6.47 10.67 9.68
N THR A 247 -6.14 10.95 10.98
CA THR A 247 -5.77 9.98 12.02
C THR A 247 -6.01 10.51 13.43
#